data_50626177aea9453596bdf824bbc6a4ee
#
_entry.id   50626177aea9453596bdf824bbc6a4ee
#
_cell.length_a   1.000
_cell.length_b   1.000
_cell.length_c   1.000
_cell.angle_alpha   90.00
_cell.angle_beta   90.00
_cell.angle_gamma   90.00
#
_symmetry.space_group_name_H-M   'P 1'
#
loop_
_entity.id
_entity.type
_entity.pdbx_description
1 polymer ?
#
loop_
_entity_poly.entity_id
_entity_poly.type
_entity_poly.pdbx_seq_one_letter_code
_entity_poly.pdbx_strand_id
1 'polypeptide(L)'
;MIDLNHMMTRSNFSRTGAAFVLLALGAACGGSDATSSDAGSNTDGGPKVDAGQAASVNLGSAGTFVILAKSGVSTVPTSAVTGNVGISPSSASYLTGFGLTADATTVFSTSPQVTGKVYASDYAPPTPSNLTAAVGDMELAFTNAAGRAPDVTELGAGNIGGLTLTHGVYKWGTGLLVPTNVTLKGSATDVWIFQIAQDFTVSSAASVILSGGALPKNIFWQVAGGVDLGTTSHLEGVVLAKTAITLRTGASVNGRLLAQTAVNIDGSKVVQPNP
;
A
#
# COMPACT_ATOMS: atom_id res chain seq x y z
N MET A 1 -30.70 6.87 51.16
CA MET A 1 -31.95 6.20 51.57
C MET A 1 -32.81 6.05 50.35
N ILE A 2 -33.21 4.81 50.08
CA ILE A 2 -34.10 4.25 49.08
C ILE A 2 -33.34 3.71 47.86
N ASP A 3 -33.17 2.56 47.88
CA ASP A 3 -33.09 1.15 47.45
C ASP A 3 -34.29 0.74 46.56
N LEU A 4 -34.06 -0.15 45.68
CA LEU A 4 -34.85 -1.23 45.07
C LEU A 4 -34.55 -1.32 43.55
N ASN A 5 -33.75 -2.26 43.08
CA ASN A 5 -33.89 -3.72 42.91
C ASN A 5 -35.12 -4.17 42.08
N HIS A 6 -34.87 -5.09 41.19
CA HIS A 6 -35.74 -5.98 40.40
C HIS A 6 -36.00 -5.55 38.93
N MET A 7 -35.61 -6.31 37.89
CA MET A 7 -36.21 -7.58 37.51
C MET A 7 -35.45 -8.29 36.36
N MET A 8 -35.01 -9.48 36.61
CA MET A 8 -34.63 -10.50 35.60
C MET A 8 -35.85 -10.90 34.77
N THR A 9 -35.66 -11.03 33.48
CA THR A 9 -36.49 -11.98 32.71
C THR A 9 -35.62 -12.81 31.75
N ARG A 10 -35.47 -14.09 32.07
CA ARG A 10 -34.95 -15.13 31.19
C ARG A 10 -36.09 -15.58 30.25
N SER A 11 -35.78 -15.71 28.96
CA SER A 11 -36.61 -16.49 28.07
C SER A 11 -35.74 -17.54 27.36
N ASN A 12 -35.93 -18.77 27.83
CA ASN A 12 -35.55 -20.01 27.11
C ASN A 12 -36.56 -20.24 25.98
N PHE A 13 -36.07 -20.54 24.77
CA PHE A 13 -36.89 -21.31 23.84
C PHE A 13 -36.10 -22.43 23.20
N SER A 14 -36.79 -23.54 23.19
CA SER A 14 -36.53 -24.96 23.06
C SER A 14 -36.10 -25.38 21.66
N ARG A 15 -35.38 -26.50 21.65
CA ARG A 15 -34.99 -27.38 20.55
C ARG A 15 -36.24 -27.95 19.81
N THR A 16 -36.15 -28.07 18.49
CA THR A 16 -36.81 -29.17 17.80
C THR A 16 -35.92 -29.61 16.62
N GLY A 17 -35.52 -30.87 16.63
CA GLY A 17 -34.78 -31.52 15.57
C GLY A 17 -35.74 -32.09 14.52
N ALA A 18 -35.24 -32.26 13.31
CA ALA A 18 -35.82 -33.15 12.30
C ALA A 18 -34.66 -33.81 11.52
N ALA A 19 -34.56 -35.07 11.69
CA ALA A 19 -33.75 -35.99 10.89
C ALA A 19 -34.57 -36.43 9.66
N PHE A 20 -33.95 -36.52 8.49
CA PHE A 20 -34.41 -37.33 7.36
C PHE A 20 -33.18 -37.86 6.62
N VAL A 21 -32.91 -39.11 6.83
CA VAL A 21 -33.04 -40.34 6.05
C VAL A 21 -32.37 -40.33 4.67
N LEU A 22 -31.35 -41.20 4.64
CA LEU A 22 -30.59 -41.80 3.55
C LEU A 22 -31.50 -42.42 2.45
N LEU A 23 -31.15 -42.22 1.19
CA LEU A 23 -31.44 -43.22 0.16
C LEU A 23 -30.29 -43.31 -0.84
N ALA A 24 -29.64 -44.46 -0.88
CA ALA A 24 -28.66 -44.87 -1.87
C ALA A 24 -29.33 -45.78 -2.91
N LEU A 25 -28.98 -45.63 -4.16
CA LEU A 25 -29.00 -46.64 -5.26
C LEU A 25 -28.18 -45.99 -6.41
N GLY A 26 -27.19 -46.52 -7.03
CA GLY A 26 -26.82 -47.88 -7.32
C GLY A 26 -26.56 -48.02 -8.83
N ALA A 27 -25.39 -48.49 -9.24
CA ALA A 27 -25.00 -49.14 -10.49
C ALA A 27 -24.78 -48.25 -11.75
N ALA A 28 -23.80 -48.41 -12.57
CA ALA A 28 -22.64 -49.26 -12.82
C ALA A 28 -22.23 -49.08 -14.29
N CYS A 29 -20.95 -49.32 -14.54
CA CYS A 29 -20.33 -49.86 -15.77
C CYS A 29 -19.85 -48.94 -16.91
N GLY A 30 -18.57 -49.16 -17.21
CA GLY A 30 -17.92 -49.18 -18.52
C GLY A 30 -16.75 -48.21 -18.60
N GLY A 31 -15.54 -48.57 -18.38
CA GLY A 31 -14.50 -49.33 -19.00
C GLY A 31 -13.80 -48.61 -20.10
N SER A 32 -12.53 -48.24 -19.93
CA SER A 32 -11.38 -48.75 -20.71
C SER A 32 -10.13 -47.87 -20.54
N ASP A 33 -9.09 -48.59 -20.28
CA ASP A 33 -7.66 -48.31 -20.19
C ASP A 33 -7.05 -47.18 -21.04
N ALA A 34 -6.16 -46.44 -20.41
CA ALA A 34 -4.86 -46.12 -21.02
C ALA A 34 -3.85 -45.82 -19.91
N THR A 35 -2.96 -46.74 -19.71
CA THR A 35 -1.73 -46.65 -18.92
C THR A 35 -0.82 -45.55 -19.48
N SER A 36 -0.31 -44.67 -18.65
CA SER A 36 1.02 -44.13 -18.77
C SER A 36 1.57 -43.79 -17.39
N SER A 37 2.45 -44.63 -16.96
CA SER A 37 3.36 -44.43 -15.84
C SER A 37 4.38 -43.38 -16.20
N ASP A 38 4.53 -42.34 -15.40
CA ASP A 38 5.84 -41.77 -15.16
C ASP A 38 5.94 -41.31 -13.70
N ALA A 39 6.79 -42.02 -12.98
CA ALA A 39 7.13 -41.75 -11.61
C ALA A 39 8.25 -40.72 -11.58
N GLY A 40 7.93 -39.51 -11.23
CA GLY A 40 8.87 -38.45 -10.90
C GLY A 40 8.57 -37.95 -9.48
N SER A 41 9.12 -38.65 -8.50
CA SER A 41 9.17 -38.19 -7.11
C SER A 41 9.95 -36.89 -7.02
N ASN A 42 9.27 -35.77 -6.66
CA ASN A 42 9.88 -34.64 -6.03
C ASN A 42 9.00 -34.20 -4.88
N THR A 43 9.32 -34.78 -3.73
CA THR A 43 8.90 -34.30 -2.41
C THR A 43 9.63 -32.99 -2.13
N ASP A 44 8.96 -31.87 -2.36
CA ASP A 44 9.25 -30.62 -1.67
C ASP A 44 7.91 -29.98 -1.33
N GLY A 45 7.44 -30.33 -0.11
CA GLY A 45 6.11 -30.04 0.36
C GLY A 45 6.03 -28.69 1.05
N GLY A 46 5.66 -27.66 0.30
CA GLY A 46 4.99 -26.50 0.83
C GLY A 46 3.72 -26.30 0.04
N PRO A 47 2.61 -25.84 0.62
CA PRO A 47 1.42 -25.57 -0.15
C PRO A 47 1.71 -24.47 -1.16
N LYS A 48 1.93 -24.84 -2.43
CA LYS A 48 1.84 -23.90 -3.54
C LYS A 48 0.38 -23.52 -3.67
N VAL A 49 0.00 -22.42 -3.04
CA VAL A 49 -1.17 -21.66 -3.45
C VAL A 49 -0.75 -20.94 -4.74
N ASP A 50 -1.17 -21.45 -5.90
CA ASP A 50 -1.27 -20.65 -7.10
C ASP A 50 -2.35 -19.58 -6.85
N ALA A 51 -2.00 -18.59 -6.05
CA ALA A 51 -2.77 -17.37 -5.93
C ALA A 51 -2.70 -16.70 -7.30
N GLY A 52 -3.82 -16.61 -7.98
CA GLY A 52 -3.92 -15.89 -9.24
C GLY A 52 -3.28 -14.51 -9.02
N GLN A 53 -2.31 -14.14 -9.86
CA GLN A 53 -1.52 -12.93 -9.74
C GLN A 53 -2.43 -11.72 -9.44
N ALA A 54 -2.20 -11.05 -8.32
CA ALA A 54 -2.98 -9.88 -7.95
C ALA A 54 -2.85 -8.81 -9.05
N ALA A 55 -3.96 -8.28 -9.52
CA ALA A 55 -3.91 -7.17 -10.47
C ALA A 55 -3.34 -5.91 -9.80
N SER A 56 -2.56 -5.14 -10.55
CA SER A 56 -2.02 -3.85 -10.08
C SER A 56 -3.13 -2.92 -9.57
N VAL A 57 -2.81 -2.07 -8.62
CA VAL A 57 -3.74 -1.04 -8.13
C VAL A 57 -3.75 0.14 -9.09
N ASN A 58 -4.94 0.46 -9.62
CA ASN A 58 -5.10 1.62 -10.49
C ASN A 58 -5.03 2.91 -9.67
N LEU A 59 -4.06 3.77 -10.00
CA LEU A 59 -3.86 5.06 -9.34
C LEU A 59 -4.61 6.20 -10.03
N GLY A 60 -5.21 5.97 -11.22
CA GLY A 60 -5.85 7.03 -11.99
C GLY A 60 -4.94 8.25 -12.18
N SER A 61 -5.50 9.44 -12.04
CA SER A 61 -4.75 10.70 -12.14
C SER A 61 -3.77 10.95 -10.97
N ALA A 62 -3.95 10.28 -9.81
CA ALA A 62 -2.95 10.30 -8.73
C ALA A 62 -1.59 9.73 -9.17
N GLY A 63 -1.57 8.81 -10.14
CA GLY A 63 -0.37 8.26 -10.72
C GLY A 63 0.54 9.27 -11.45
N THR A 64 0.05 10.47 -11.74
CA THR A 64 0.85 11.55 -12.35
C THR A 64 1.71 12.28 -11.34
N PHE A 65 1.49 12.06 -10.04
CA PHE A 65 2.24 12.68 -8.96
C PHE A 65 3.22 11.68 -8.32
N VAL A 66 4.39 12.17 -7.95
CA VAL A 66 5.33 11.43 -7.10
C VAL A 66 5.02 11.68 -5.63
N ILE A 67 4.52 12.87 -5.30
CA ILE A 67 4.00 13.24 -3.98
C ILE A 67 2.63 13.88 -4.16
N LEU A 68 1.62 13.36 -3.47
CA LEU A 68 0.29 13.97 -3.39
C LEU A 68 -0.20 13.92 -1.95
N ALA A 69 -0.59 15.08 -1.42
CA ALA A 69 -1.05 15.21 -0.03
C ALA A 69 -2.31 16.07 0.07
N LYS A 70 -3.08 15.90 1.16
CA LYS A 70 -4.29 16.70 1.37
C LYS A 70 -4.04 17.91 2.26
N SER A 71 -3.17 17.79 3.27
CA SER A 71 -3.04 18.80 4.32
C SER A 71 -1.74 19.60 4.24
N GLY A 72 -0.63 19.00 3.80
CA GLY A 72 0.65 19.68 3.74
C GLY A 72 1.74 18.85 3.09
N VAL A 73 2.72 19.52 2.50
CA VAL A 73 3.99 18.91 2.12
C VAL A 73 5.11 19.84 2.61
N SER A 74 6.00 19.29 3.45
CA SER A 74 7.14 20.04 3.96
C SER A 74 8.45 19.40 3.50
N THR A 75 9.44 20.24 3.22
CA THR A 75 10.79 19.79 2.91
C THR A 75 11.81 20.69 3.59
N VAL A 76 13.03 20.16 3.77
CA VAL A 76 14.19 20.96 4.14
C VAL A 76 15.20 20.95 2.99
N PRO A 77 16.08 21.97 2.90
CA PRO A 77 17.13 22.01 1.90
C PRO A 77 17.94 20.72 1.82
N THR A 78 18.41 20.40 0.62
CA THR A 78 19.06 19.15 0.18
C THR A 78 18.12 18.00 -0.18
N SER A 79 16.79 18.13 0.01
CA SER A 79 15.85 17.18 -0.57
C SER A 79 15.81 17.25 -2.09
N ALA A 80 15.60 16.10 -2.74
CA ALA A 80 15.51 16.00 -4.19
C ALA A 80 14.28 15.17 -4.60
N VAL A 81 13.34 15.79 -5.31
CA VAL A 81 12.11 15.15 -5.75
C VAL A 81 12.10 15.11 -7.29
N THR A 82 12.02 13.90 -7.85
CA THR A 82 11.90 13.69 -9.30
C THR A 82 10.46 13.28 -9.64
N GLY A 83 9.72 14.21 -10.23
CA GLY A 83 8.30 14.08 -10.58
C GLY A 83 7.46 15.21 -10.02
N ASN A 84 6.15 15.17 -10.26
CA ASN A 84 5.23 16.23 -9.85
C ASN A 84 4.83 16.11 -8.37
N VAL A 85 4.66 17.25 -7.73
CA VAL A 85 4.15 17.39 -6.36
C VAL A 85 2.78 18.05 -6.39
N GLY A 86 1.81 17.54 -5.65
CA GLY A 86 0.46 18.09 -5.56
C GLY A 86 -0.05 18.20 -4.13
N ILE A 87 -0.85 19.25 -3.88
CA ILE A 87 -1.56 19.44 -2.63
C ILE A 87 -3.01 19.89 -2.89
N SER A 88 -3.97 19.22 -2.29
CA SER A 88 -5.40 19.59 -2.35
C SER A 88 -6.18 18.82 -1.24
N PRO A 89 -7.10 19.48 -0.51
CA PRO A 89 -7.65 20.81 -0.75
C PRO A 89 -6.83 21.98 -0.18
N SER A 90 -5.71 21.72 0.51
CA SER A 90 -4.89 22.79 1.08
C SER A 90 -4.21 23.63 -0.03
N SER A 91 -3.96 24.90 0.28
CA SER A 91 -3.36 25.88 -0.62
C SER A 91 -1.83 25.75 -0.69
N ALA A 92 -1.21 26.49 -1.60
CA ALA A 92 0.24 26.56 -1.79
C ALA A 92 1.01 26.96 -0.52
N SER A 93 0.40 27.70 0.39
CA SER A 93 1.01 28.10 1.67
C SER A 93 1.36 26.90 2.58
N TYR A 94 0.75 25.74 2.35
CA TYR A 94 1.06 24.48 3.04
C TYR A 94 2.15 23.65 2.35
N LEU A 95 2.75 24.16 1.27
CA LEU A 95 3.95 23.64 0.61
C LEU A 95 5.17 24.40 1.16
N THR A 96 5.77 23.89 2.24
CA THR A 96 6.80 24.60 2.98
C THR A 96 8.22 24.08 2.66
N GLY A 97 9.21 24.98 2.62
CA GLY A 97 10.61 24.65 2.41
C GLY A 97 11.03 24.48 0.95
N PHE A 98 10.11 24.54 -0.01
CA PHE A 98 10.40 24.28 -1.44
C PHE A 98 11.03 25.44 -2.20
N GLY A 99 10.96 26.69 -1.71
CA GLY A 99 11.42 27.85 -2.46
C GLY A 99 10.64 28.00 -3.78
N LEU A 100 9.31 28.03 -3.70
CA LEU A 100 8.44 28.04 -4.86
C LEU A 100 8.56 29.31 -5.67
N THR A 101 8.63 29.17 -6.99
CA THR A 101 8.50 30.23 -7.97
C THR A 101 7.30 29.98 -8.86
N ALA A 102 6.32 30.88 -8.83
CA ALA A 102 5.10 30.73 -9.63
C ALA A 102 5.44 30.81 -11.13
N ASP A 103 4.81 29.96 -11.93
CA ASP A 103 4.84 30.06 -13.38
C ASP A 103 4.02 31.28 -13.86
N ALA A 104 4.35 31.81 -15.02
CA ALA A 104 3.64 32.97 -15.60
C ALA A 104 2.14 32.74 -15.83
N THR A 105 1.75 31.47 -16.03
CA THR A 105 0.33 31.06 -16.17
C THR A 105 -0.38 30.91 -14.81
N THR A 106 0.36 30.92 -13.70
CA THR A 106 -0.14 30.64 -12.34
C THR A 106 -0.81 29.26 -12.16
N VAL A 107 -0.66 28.36 -13.13
CA VAL A 107 -1.22 27.00 -13.11
C VAL A 107 -0.37 26.03 -12.26
N PHE A 108 0.93 26.31 -12.14
CA PHE A 108 1.88 25.55 -11.34
C PHE A 108 3.00 26.45 -10.80
N SER A 109 3.79 25.89 -9.92
CA SER A 109 5.07 26.51 -9.51
C SER A 109 6.22 25.55 -9.81
N THR A 110 7.43 26.11 -9.85
CA THR A 110 8.70 25.37 -9.89
C THR A 110 9.44 25.49 -8.58
N SER A 111 10.36 24.57 -8.31
CA SER A 111 11.21 24.57 -7.12
C SER A 111 12.59 24.02 -7.48
N PRO A 112 13.69 24.55 -6.91
CA PRO A 112 15.02 24.00 -7.13
C PRO A 112 15.18 22.55 -6.60
N GLN A 113 14.29 22.10 -5.72
CA GLN A 113 14.29 20.76 -5.15
C GLN A 113 13.40 19.77 -5.93
N VAL A 114 12.64 20.23 -6.94
CA VAL A 114 11.68 19.41 -7.68
C VAL A 114 11.97 19.48 -9.17
N THR A 115 12.25 18.35 -9.83
CA THR A 115 12.47 18.33 -11.29
C THR A 115 11.17 18.40 -12.09
N GLY A 116 10.03 18.12 -11.45
CA GLY A 116 8.69 18.26 -12.01
C GLY A 116 8.06 19.62 -11.72
N LYS A 117 6.74 19.62 -11.72
CA LYS A 117 5.92 20.79 -11.38
C LYS A 117 5.29 20.61 -10.01
N VAL A 118 5.03 21.76 -9.35
CA VAL A 118 4.36 21.79 -8.04
C VAL A 118 2.99 22.43 -8.22
N TYR A 119 1.95 21.72 -7.77
CA TYR A 119 0.56 22.11 -7.97
C TYR A 119 -0.15 22.29 -6.62
N ALA A 120 -0.98 23.33 -6.51
CA ALA A 120 -1.78 23.59 -5.32
C ALA A 120 -3.23 23.93 -5.68
N SER A 121 -4.14 23.72 -4.75
CA SER A 121 -5.58 23.89 -4.97
C SER A 121 -6.01 25.33 -5.24
N ASP A 122 -5.20 26.29 -4.86
CA ASP A 122 -5.45 27.74 -5.05
C ASP A 122 -4.77 28.32 -6.32
N TYR A 123 -4.22 27.46 -7.18
CA TYR A 123 -3.66 27.90 -8.46
C TYR A 123 -4.74 28.07 -9.53
N ALA A 124 -4.38 28.68 -10.67
CA ALA A 124 -5.33 28.92 -11.76
C ALA A 124 -5.88 27.63 -12.36
N PRO A 125 -7.11 27.66 -12.88
CA PRO A 125 -7.67 26.54 -13.65
C PRO A 125 -6.76 26.08 -14.79
N PRO A 126 -6.65 24.77 -15.08
CA PRO A 126 -7.48 23.67 -14.56
C PRO A 126 -6.94 22.98 -13.30
N THR A 127 -5.92 23.52 -12.63
CA THR A 127 -5.21 22.87 -11.52
C THR A 127 -6.13 22.42 -10.38
N PRO A 128 -7.08 23.24 -9.86
CA PRO A 128 -7.93 22.81 -8.75
C PRO A 128 -8.77 21.57 -9.07
N SER A 129 -9.37 21.53 -10.26
CA SER A 129 -10.21 20.39 -10.68
C SER A 129 -9.37 19.12 -10.90
N ASN A 130 -8.18 19.24 -11.50
CA ASN A 130 -7.27 18.12 -11.72
C ASN A 130 -6.78 17.53 -10.39
N LEU A 131 -6.46 18.39 -9.42
CA LEU A 131 -6.05 17.93 -8.09
C LEU A 131 -7.20 17.28 -7.32
N THR A 132 -8.42 17.80 -7.43
CA THR A 132 -9.60 17.17 -6.83
C THR A 132 -9.82 15.77 -7.38
N ALA A 133 -9.69 15.59 -8.70
CA ALA A 133 -9.76 14.26 -9.32
C ALA A 133 -8.63 13.35 -8.82
N ALA A 134 -7.39 13.85 -8.76
CA ALA A 134 -6.24 13.08 -8.31
C ALA A 134 -6.36 12.63 -6.84
N VAL A 135 -6.89 13.49 -5.96
CA VAL A 135 -7.17 13.11 -4.57
C VAL A 135 -8.25 12.05 -4.49
N GLY A 136 -9.33 12.17 -5.27
CA GLY A 136 -10.37 11.14 -5.36
C GLY A 136 -9.80 9.80 -5.82
N ASP A 137 -8.98 9.79 -6.86
CA ASP A 137 -8.32 8.59 -7.37
C ASP A 137 -7.35 7.97 -6.35
N MET A 138 -6.62 8.78 -5.58
CA MET A 138 -5.79 8.32 -4.47
C MET A 138 -6.62 7.60 -3.39
N GLU A 139 -7.76 8.14 -3.01
CA GLU A 139 -8.65 7.54 -2.02
C GLU A 139 -9.31 6.24 -2.54
N LEU A 140 -9.66 6.20 -3.81
CA LEU A 140 -10.14 5.00 -4.48
C LEU A 140 -9.07 3.91 -4.56
N ALA A 141 -7.82 4.28 -4.90
CA ALA A 141 -6.69 3.37 -4.92
C ALA A 141 -6.40 2.78 -3.53
N PHE A 142 -6.44 3.61 -2.48
CA PHE A 142 -6.32 3.15 -1.10
C PHE A 142 -7.39 2.13 -0.75
N THR A 143 -8.66 2.43 -1.04
CA THR A 143 -9.80 1.55 -0.75
C THR A 143 -9.73 0.25 -1.56
N ASN A 144 -9.34 0.34 -2.83
CA ASN A 144 -9.14 -0.83 -3.69
C ASN A 144 -8.03 -1.76 -3.14
N ALA A 145 -6.88 -1.20 -2.75
CA ALA A 145 -5.80 -1.97 -2.15
C ALA A 145 -6.22 -2.64 -0.83
N ALA A 146 -6.93 -1.90 0.04
CA ALA A 146 -7.43 -2.41 1.31
C ALA A 146 -8.47 -3.53 1.18
N GLY A 147 -9.25 -3.52 0.09
CA GLY A 147 -10.33 -4.49 -0.18
C GLY A 147 -9.89 -5.78 -0.85
N ARG A 148 -8.59 -5.95 -1.19
CA ARG A 148 -8.10 -7.19 -1.80
C ARG A 148 -8.10 -8.33 -0.79
N ALA A 149 -8.48 -9.53 -1.22
CA ALA A 149 -8.37 -10.73 -0.39
C ALA A 149 -6.89 -11.02 -0.10
N PRO A 150 -6.49 -11.21 1.17
CA PRO A 150 -5.11 -11.50 1.49
C PRO A 150 -4.75 -12.96 1.20
N ASP A 151 -3.56 -13.16 0.63
CA ASP A 151 -2.96 -14.48 0.45
C ASP A 151 -2.24 -14.93 1.72
N VAL A 152 -1.65 -13.97 2.44
CA VAL A 152 -0.87 -14.20 3.67
C VAL A 152 -1.27 -13.19 4.74
N THR A 153 -1.49 -13.67 5.96
CA THR A 153 -1.85 -12.82 7.10
C THR A 153 -0.83 -12.95 8.22
N GLU A 154 -0.58 -11.83 8.93
CA GLU A 154 0.26 -11.75 10.15
C GLU A 154 1.67 -12.34 10.01
N LEU A 155 2.23 -12.32 8.79
CA LEU A 155 3.58 -12.83 8.53
C LEU A 155 4.59 -12.16 9.46
N GLY A 156 5.44 -12.98 10.12
CA GLY A 156 6.46 -12.48 11.03
C GLY A 156 5.92 -11.68 12.22
N ALA A 157 4.62 -11.80 12.54
CA ALA A 157 3.95 -10.99 13.56
C ALA A 157 4.21 -9.48 13.41
N GLY A 158 4.21 -9.00 12.16
CA GLY A 158 4.48 -7.60 11.83
C GLY A 158 5.96 -7.22 11.71
N ASN A 159 6.87 -8.18 11.74
CA ASN A 159 8.30 -7.96 11.49
C ASN A 159 8.73 -8.79 10.27
N ILE A 160 9.10 -8.12 9.18
CA ILE A 160 9.53 -8.75 7.93
C ILE A 160 11.00 -8.57 7.60
N GLY A 161 11.81 -8.08 8.54
CA GLY A 161 13.26 -7.94 8.35
C GLY A 161 13.94 -9.27 8.07
N GLY A 162 14.86 -9.27 7.10
CA GLY A 162 15.60 -10.46 6.68
C GLY A 162 14.82 -11.43 5.79
N LEU A 163 13.51 -11.22 5.57
CA LEU A 163 12.69 -12.12 4.77
C LEU A 163 12.86 -11.86 3.26
N THR A 164 12.58 -12.90 2.47
CA THR A 164 12.37 -12.80 1.02
C THR A 164 10.91 -13.11 0.73
N LEU A 165 10.18 -12.14 0.15
CA LEU A 165 8.76 -12.22 -0.11
C LEU A 165 8.50 -12.36 -1.61
N THR A 166 7.64 -13.29 -1.98
CA THR A 166 7.12 -13.44 -3.35
C THR A 166 5.89 -12.53 -3.54
N HIS A 167 5.43 -12.37 -4.78
CA HIS A 167 4.23 -11.61 -5.10
C HIS A 167 3.01 -12.10 -4.32
N GLY A 168 2.03 -11.22 -4.11
CA GLY A 168 0.79 -11.53 -3.42
C GLY A 168 0.28 -10.40 -2.55
N VAL A 169 -0.83 -10.65 -1.87
CA VAL A 169 -1.49 -9.73 -0.94
C VAL A 169 -1.20 -10.16 0.50
N TYR A 170 -0.50 -9.30 1.23
CA TYR A 170 -0.11 -9.52 2.62
C TYR A 170 -0.92 -8.61 3.53
N LYS A 171 -1.38 -9.12 4.67
CA LYS A 171 -2.20 -8.33 5.60
C LYS A 171 -1.75 -8.48 7.04
N TRP A 172 -1.71 -7.34 7.75
CA TRP A 172 -1.49 -7.27 9.19
C TRP A 172 -2.58 -6.42 9.85
N GLY A 173 -3.17 -6.95 10.92
CA GLY A 173 -4.09 -6.24 11.81
C GLY A 173 -3.38 -5.29 12.76
N THR A 174 -2.05 -5.31 12.77
CA THR A 174 -1.15 -4.47 13.57
C THR A 174 -0.32 -3.57 12.66
N GLY A 175 0.73 -2.93 13.22
CA GLY A 175 1.77 -2.24 12.46
C GLY A 175 2.72 -3.20 11.77
N LEU A 176 3.47 -2.68 10.80
CA LEU A 176 4.51 -3.41 10.08
C LEU A 176 5.88 -2.74 10.31
N LEU A 177 6.87 -3.55 10.64
CA LEU A 177 8.25 -3.13 10.86
C LEU A 177 9.21 -3.83 9.89
N VAL A 178 10.08 -3.04 9.27
CA VAL A 178 11.24 -3.50 8.50
C VAL A 178 12.51 -3.08 9.27
N PRO A 179 12.96 -3.88 10.25
CA PRO A 179 14.10 -3.51 11.09
C PRO A 179 15.47 -3.69 10.39
N THR A 180 15.51 -4.57 9.39
CA THR A 180 16.65 -4.84 8.52
C THR A 180 16.15 -5.05 7.10
N ASN A 181 17.03 -5.22 6.12
CA ASN A 181 16.63 -5.37 4.74
C ASN A 181 15.59 -6.48 4.54
N VAL A 182 14.60 -6.21 3.67
CA VAL A 182 13.63 -7.19 3.16
C VAL A 182 13.79 -7.28 1.64
N THR A 183 13.68 -8.48 1.08
CA THR A 183 13.79 -8.70 -0.36
C THR A 183 12.43 -9.05 -0.97
N LEU A 184 12.01 -8.32 -1.99
CA LEU A 184 10.84 -8.65 -2.81
C LEU A 184 11.35 -9.33 -4.09
N LYS A 185 11.08 -10.64 -4.23
CA LYS A 185 11.59 -11.46 -5.34
C LYS A 185 10.46 -11.85 -6.28
N GLY A 186 10.57 -11.44 -7.54
CA GLY A 186 9.60 -11.78 -8.57
C GLY A 186 9.96 -11.17 -9.93
N SER A 187 9.07 -11.33 -10.90
CA SER A 187 9.20 -10.82 -12.26
C SER A 187 8.73 -9.37 -12.40
N ALA A 188 8.87 -8.80 -13.58
CA ALA A 188 8.41 -7.45 -13.92
C ALA A 188 6.87 -7.30 -13.95
N THR A 189 6.14 -8.39 -14.00
CA THR A 189 4.66 -8.39 -13.98
C THR A 189 4.07 -8.68 -12.61
N ASP A 190 4.87 -9.18 -11.66
CA ASP A 190 4.42 -9.55 -10.33
C ASP A 190 4.01 -8.33 -9.51
N VAL A 191 2.97 -8.50 -8.68
CA VAL A 191 2.39 -7.44 -7.88
C VAL A 191 2.43 -7.81 -6.40
N TRP A 192 2.82 -6.85 -5.56
CA TRP A 192 2.78 -6.95 -4.11
C TRP A 192 1.82 -5.90 -3.57
N ILE A 193 0.91 -6.32 -2.70
CA ILE A 193 0.01 -5.42 -1.95
C ILE A 193 0.17 -5.73 -0.47
N PHE A 194 0.61 -4.75 0.30
CA PHE A 194 0.78 -4.83 1.74
C PHE A 194 -0.34 -4.02 2.41
N GLN A 195 -1.24 -4.69 3.12
CA GLN A 195 -2.36 -4.10 3.85
C GLN A 195 -2.00 -4.00 5.33
N ILE A 196 -1.78 -2.78 5.81
CA ILE A 196 -1.27 -2.53 7.17
C ILE A 196 -2.32 -1.71 7.93
N ALA A 197 -2.87 -2.29 9.01
CA ALA A 197 -3.96 -1.67 9.77
C ALA A 197 -3.52 -0.54 10.71
N GLN A 198 -2.22 -0.45 11.02
CA GLN A 198 -1.63 0.60 11.85
C GLN A 198 -0.44 1.25 11.12
N ASP A 199 0.62 1.58 11.84
CA ASP A 199 1.78 2.27 11.28
C ASP A 199 2.72 1.33 10.52
N PHE A 200 3.40 1.89 9.52
CA PHE A 200 4.48 1.24 8.78
C PHE A 200 5.79 1.94 9.05
N THR A 201 6.77 1.18 9.56
CA THR A 201 8.09 1.71 9.90
C THR A 201 9.19 0.95 9.18
N VAL A 202 10.07 1.68 8.50
CA VAL A 202 11.35 1.17 8.01
C VAL A 202 12.44 1.74 8.88
N SER A 203 13.19 0.88 9.57
CA SER A 203 14.26 1.31 10.48
C SER A 203 15.40 2.02 9.74
N SER A 204 16.18 2.79 10.47
CA SER A 204 17.36 3.47 9.91
C SER A 204 18.28 2.48 9.21
N ALA A 205 18.79 2.85 8.04
CA ALA A 205 19.63 2.06 7.15
C ALA A 205 19.02 0.75 6.62
N ALA A 206 17.77 0.43 6.96
CA ALA A 206 17.06 -0.72 6.37
C ALA A 206 16.56 -0.39 4.96
N SER A 207 16.51 -1.41 4.10
CA SER A 207 16.13 -1.25 2.69
C SER A 207 15.14 -2.31 2.24
N VAL A 208 14.18 -1.91 1.42
CA VAL A 208 13.41 -2.82 0.57
C VAL A 208 14.21 -3.06 -0.71
N ILE A 209 14.57 -4.31 -0.96
CA ILE A 209 15.44 -4.71 -2.07
C ILE A 209 14.59 -5.47 -3.11
N LEU A 210 14.73 -5.13 -4.38
CA LEU A 210 14.06 -5.84 -5.46
C LEU A 210 14.98 -6.87 -6.10
N SER A 211 14.45 -8.03 -6.45
CA SER A 211 15.19 -9.06 -7.16
C SER A 211 14.31 -9.82 -8.18
N GLY A 212 14.95 -10.49 -9.15
CA GLY A 212 14.25 -11.28 -10.18
C GLY A 212 13.53 -10.46 -11.24
N GLY A 213 13.68 -9.13 -11.25
CA GLY A 213 13.02 -8.24 -12.20
C GLY A 213 11.79 -7.51 -11.64
N ALA A 214 11.50 -7.65 -10.33
CA ALA A 214 10.41 -6.91 -9.66
C ALA A 214 10.53 -5.40 -9.92
N LEU A 215 9.40 -4.74 -10.14
CA LEU A 215 9.34 -3.31 -10.48
C LEU A 215 8.65 -2.50 -9.37
N PRO A 216 9.19 -1.33 -9.00
CA PRO A 216 8.63 -0.47 -7.94
C PRO A 216 7.17 -0.07 -8.19
N LYS A 217 6.79 0.11 -9.43
CA LYS A 217 5.42 0.50 -9.83
C LYS A 217 4.35 -0.55 -9.50
N ASN A 218 4.76 -1.79 -9.24
CA ASN A 218 3.88 -2.91 -8.93
C ASN A 218 3.86 -3.28 -7.44
N ILE A 219 4.45 -2.44 -6.58
CA ILE A 219 4.51 -2.65 -5.14
C ILE A 219 3.66 -1.56 -4.46
N PHE A 220 2.68 -1.98 -3.66
CA PHE A 220 1.72 -1.07 -3.02
C PHE A 220 1.70 -1.29 -1.51
N TRP A 221 2.00 -0.23 -0.77
CA TRP A 221 1.97 -0.17 0.69
C TRP A 221 0.71 0.59 1.11
N GLN A 222 -0.40 -0.13 1.35
CA GLN A 222 -1.62 0.45 1.88
C GLN A 222 -1.53 0.48 3.40
N VAL A 223 -1.52 1.69 3.99
CA VAL A 223 -1.25 1.92 5.41
C VAL A 223 -2.38 2.74 6.02
N ALA A 224 -3.11 2.15 6.97
CA ALA A 224 -4.20 2.86 7.65
C ALA A 224 -3.70 3.84 8.73
N GLY A 225 -2.47 3.66 9.20
CA GLY A 225 -1.76 4.57 10.09
C GLY A 225 -0.80 5.51 9.35
N GLY A 226 0.27 5.89 10.04
CA GLY A 226 1.39 6.68 9.52
C GLY A 226 2.50 5.83 8.93
N VAL A 227 3.36 6.49 8.15
CA VAL A 227 4.56 5.88 7.58
C VAL A 227 5.78 6.65 8.07
N ASP A 228 6.75 5.94 8.62
CA ASP A 228 8.03 6.51 9.09
C ASP A 228 9.20 5.77 8.42
N LEU A 229 9.90 6.47 7.55
CA LEU A 229 11.11 5.98 6.92
C LEU A 229 12.31 6.54 7.67
N GLY A 230 13.02 5.65 8.39
CA GLY A 230 14.16 5.97 9.23
C GLY A 230 15.33 6.59 8.46
N THR A 231 16.26 7.19 9.16
CA THR A 231 17.44 7.84 8.58
C THR A 231 18.19 6.90 7.64
N THR A 232 18.48 7.37 6.43
CA THR A 232 19.19 6.61 5.37
C THR A 232 18.51 5.30 4.95
N SER A 233 17.23 5.11 5.27
CA SER A 233 16.47 3.95 4.79
C SER A 233 16.12 4.08 3.30
N HIS A 234 15.79 2.95 2.67
CA HIS A 234 15.36 2.91 1.28
C HIS A 234 14.06 2.13 1.09
N LEU A 235 13.08 2.74 0.41
CA LEU A 235 11.80 2.12 0.10
C LEU A 235 11.57 2.05 -1.41
N GLU A 236 11.08 0.92 -1.86
CA GLU A 236 10.60 0.69 -3.21
C GLU A 236 9.07 0.57 -3.22
N GLY A 237 8.40 1.27 -4.13
CA GLY A 237 6.97 1.12 -4.36
C GLY A 237 6.12 2.34 -4.05
N VAL A 238 4.81 2.17 -4.18
CA VAL A 238 3.78 3.19 -4.01
C VAL A 238 3.22 3.12 -2.60
N VAL A 239 3.34 4.19 -1.85
CA VAL A 239 2.76 4.33 -0.51
C VAL A 239 1.40 5.01 -0.62
N LEU A 240 0.36 4.33 -0.13
CA LEU A 240 -1.01 4.82 0.01
C LEU A 240 -1.31 4.93 1.51
N ALA A 241 -1.09 6.08 2.11
CA ALA A 241 -1.24 6.29 3.54
C ALA A 241 -2.52 7.04 3.90
N LYS A 242 -3.22 6.57 4.92
CA LYS A 242 -4.40 7.25 5.47
C LYS A 242 -4.01 8.49 6.26
N THR A 243 -2.84 8.47 6.90
CA THR A 243 -2.32 9.58 7.69
C THR A 243 -1.02 10.12 7.07
N ALA A 244 -0.09 10.61 7.86
CA ALA A 244 1.12 11.25 7.35
C ALA A 244 2.19 10.24 6.94
N ILE A 245 3.04 10.68 5.99
CA ILE A 245 4.26 9.99 5.59
C ILE A 245 5.43 10.89 5.99
N THR A 246 6.40 10.33 6.73
CA THR A 246 7.59 11.04 7.17
C THR A 246 8.84 10.33 6.66
N LEU A 247 9.69 11.04 5.96
CA LEU A 247 11.03 10.64 5.54
C LEU A 247 12.04 11.37 6.40
N ARG A 248 12.82 10.59 7.17
CA ARG A 248 13.91 11.14 7.99
C ARG A 248 15.15 11.38 7.15
N THR A 249 16.09 12.14 7.69
CA THR A 249 17.31 12.60 7.00
C THR A 249 17.98 11.51 6.18
N GLY A 250 18.15 11.78 4.88
CA GLY A 250 18.83 10.87 3.95
C GLY A 250 18.01 9.65 3.53
N ALA A 251 16.76 9.50 3.97
CA ALA A 251 15.89 8.45 3.48
C ALA A 251 15.63 8.60 1.97
N SER A 252 15.36 7.50 1.30
CA SER A 252 15.11 7.52 -0.14
C SER A 252 13.94 6.63 -0.54
N VAL A 253 13.21 7.05 -1.57
CA VAL A 253 12.08 6.31 -2.12
C VAL A 253 12.18 6.29 -3.64
N ASN A 254 12.10 5.10 -4.22
CA ASN A 254 11.83 4.90 -5.63
C ASN A 254 10.37 4.45 -5.76
N GLY A 255 9.47 5.40 -5.93
CA GLY A 255 8.04 5.12 -5.81
C GLY A 255 7.19 6.39 -5.81
N ARG A 256 6.07 6.33 -5.10
CA ARG A 256 5.16 7.46 -4.90
C ARG A 256 4.73 7.55 -3.44
N LEU A 257 4.53 8.77 -2.96
CA LEU A 257 4.06 9.09 -1.61
C LEU A 257 2.70 9.77 -1.72
N LEU A 258 1.64 8.99 -1.50
CA LEU A 258 0.26 9.43 -1.64
C LEU A 258 -0.39 9.41 -0.26
N ALA A 259 -0.50 10.58 0.39
CA ALA A 259 -0.95 10.72 1.77
C ALA A 259 -2.30 11.43 1.87
N GLN A 260 -3.23 10.88 2.64
CA GLN A 260 -4.51 11.55 2.91
C GLN A 260 -4.38 12.66 3.98
N THR A 261 -3.19 12.88 4.53
CA THR A 261 -2.86 14.06 5.34
C THR A 261 -1.59 14.74 4.81
N ALA A 262 -0.44 14.55 5.41
CA ALA A 262 0.78 15.30 5.08
C ALA A 262 1.94 14.39 4.64
N VAL A 263 2.89 14.97 3.90
CA VAL A 263 4.17 14.34 3.58
C VAL A 263 5.30 15.25 4.06
N ASN A 264 6.17 14.72 4.93
CA ASN A 264 7.30 15.45 5.48
C ASN A 264 8.60 14.82 4.98
N ILE A 265 9.48 15.64 4.39
CA ILE A 265 10.73 15.19 3.77
C ILE A 265 11.90 15.93 4.42
N ASP A 266 12.80 15.20 5.04
CA ASP A 266 13.98 15.77 5.68
C ASP A 266 15.26 15.35 4.93
N GLY A 267 15.80 16.22 4.07
CA GLY A 267 17.03 15.95 3.33
C GLY A 267 17.00 14.61 2.57
N SER A 268 15.85 14.27 1.99
CA SER A 268 15.55 12.93 1.45
C SER A 268 15.40 12.98 -0.06
N LYS A 269 15.46 11.80 -0.70
CA LYS A 269 15.31 11.66 -2.15
C LYS A 269 14.05 10.87 -2.50
N VAL A 270 13.19 11.42 -3.36
CA VAL A 270 12.00 10.74 -3.87
C VAL A 270 12.04 10.73 -5.39
N VAL A 271 11.99 9.56 -5.99
CA VAL A 271 12.06 9.38 -7.45
C VAL A 271 10.81 8.66 -7.93
N GLN A 272 10.12 9.25 -8.90
CA GLN A 272 9.02 8.59 -9.57
C GLN A 272 9.54 7.35 -10.33
N PRO A 273 8.94 6.15 -10.14
CA PRO A 273 9.36 4.96 -10.86
C PRO A 273 9.08 5.13 -12.36
N ASN A 274 9.94 4.56 -13.17
CA ASN A 274 9.72 4.53 -14.63
C ASN A 274 8.39 3.84 -14.95
N PRO A 275 7.71 4.30 -16.02
CA PRO A 275 6.43 3.76 -16.48
C PRO A 275 6.45 2.25 -16.75
#